data_d9f5364b9e708baf5b39ea8a32dafa7d
#
_entry.id   d9f5364b9e708baf5b39ea8a32dafa7d
#
_cell.length_a   1.000
_cell.length_b   1.000
_cell.length_c   1.000
_cell.angle_alpha   90.00
_cell.angle_beta   90.00
_cell.angle_gamma   90.00
#
_symmetry.space_group_name_H-M   'P 1'
#
loop_
_entity.id
_entity.type
_entity.pdbx_description
1 polymer ?
#
loop_
_entity_poly.entity_id
_entity_poly.type
_entity_poly.pdbx_seq_one_letter_code
_entity_poly.pdbx_strand_id
1 'polypeptide(L)'
;MYPTRFKFNKRQIDALPATPEDSRSRETEYSDEACTGLRLIVNRQGRKRFLFRYTFLGRKRSIQIGEFGPIDISSARMKVAEYKRLLAEDIDPKQQRDEARAVVNFQEFGELHYMPYAKVNKRSFKNDQCILNLHLYPRWGGKRLTELTKLDVQKFLDHVAKSLKPGSVNRMLSLVHRMFKLAAEWGFTPQGFVNPAAGI
;
A
#
# COMPACT_ATOMS: atom_id res chain seq x y z
N MET A 1 -22.03 -18.79 -27.41
CA MET A 1 -21.35 -18.87 -26.09
C MET A 1 -19.91 -18.45 -26.30
N TYR A 2 -19.39 -17.47 -25.53
CA TYR A 2 -18.00 -17.05 -25.66
C TYR A 2 -17.10 -18.13 -25.05
N PRO A 3 -15.96 -18.46 -25.66
CA PRO A 3 -15.01 -19.41 -25.06
C PRO A 3 -14.48 -18.83 -23.74
N THR A 4 -14.39 -19.65 -22.70
CA THR A 4 -13.86 -19.25 -21.39
C THR A 4 -12.33 -19.10 -21.40
N ARG A 5 -11.68 -19.53 -22.49
CA ARG A 5 -10.24 -19.45 -22.68
C ARG A 5 -9.95 -18.98 -24.12
N PHE A 6 -9.19 -17.89 -24.26
CA PHE A 6 -8.77 -17.30 -25.53
C PHE A 6 -7.59 -16.36 -25.32
N LYS A 7 -6.87 -16.02 -26.39
CA LYS A 7 -5.81 -15.01 -26.34
C LYS A 7 -6.46 -13.62 -26.21
N PHE A 8 -6.25 -12.97 -25.06
CA PHE A 8 -6.85 -11.66 -24.76
C PHE A 8 -6.43 -10.61 -25.79
N ASN A 9 -7.43 -9.94 -26.37
CA ASN A 9 -7.29 -8.72 -27.14
C ASN A 9 -8.44 -7.74 -26.77
N LYS A 10 -8.22 -6.47 -27.03
CA LYS A 10 -9.13 -5.41 -26.62
C LYS A 10 -10.55 -5.63 -27.18
N ARG A 11 -10.64 -5.88 -28.49
CA ARG A 11 -11.93 -6.05 -29.20
C ARG A 11 -12.78 -7.19 -28.61
N GLN A 12 -12.14 -8.33 -28.35
CA GLN A 12 -12.86 -9.48 -27.76
C GLN A 12 -13.25 -9.21 -26.31
N ILE A 13 -12.39 -8.58 -25.52
CA ILE A 13 -12.73 -8.25 -24.11
C ILE A 13 -13.86 -7.23 -24.08
N ASP A 14 -13.85 -6.19 -24.92
CA ASP A 14 -14.93 -5.20 -24.97
C ASP A 14 -16.29 -5.87 -25.29
N ALA A 15 -16.29 -6.85 -26.20
CA ALA A 15 -17.48 -7.57 -26.63
C ALA A 15 -18.03 -8.62 -25.62
N LEU A 16 -17.31 -8.92 -24.55
CA LEU A 16 -17.78 -9.88 -23.55
C LEU A 16 -19.03 -9.37 -22.83
N PRO A 17 -20.11 -10.21 -22.76
CA PRO A 17 -21.34 -9.84 -22.07
C PRO A 17 -21.14 -9.78 -20.55
N ALA A 18 -22.01 -9.06 -19.87
CA ALA A 18 -22.16 -9.14 -18.43
C ALA A 18 -22.53 -10.58 -18.00
N THR A 19 -22.18 -10.97 -16.78
CA THR A 19 -22.62 -12.25 -16.23
C THR A 19 -24.13 -12.28 -16.10
N PRO A 20 -24.84 -13.30 -16.65
CA PRO A 20 -26.29 -13.40 -16.57
C PRO A 20 -26.80 -13.44 -15.12
N GLU A 21 -27.99 -12.88 -14.88
CA GLU A 21 -28.58 -12.85 -13.53
C GLU A 21 -28.97 -14.23 -13.00
N ASP A 22 -29.36 -15.14 -13.89
CA ASP A 22 -29.71 -16.54 -13.60
C ASP A 22 -28.49 -17.45 -13.40
N SER A 23 -27.29 -16.94 -13.65
CA SER A 23 -26.05 -17.67 -13.39
C SER A 23 -25.86 -17.97 -11.91
N ARG A 24 -25.47 -19.22 -11.58
CA ARG A 24 -25.08 -19.60 -10.21
C ARG A 24 -23.94 -18.75 -9.65
N SER A 25 -23.04 -18.30 -10.52
CA SER A 25 -21.95 -17.38 -10.14
C SER A 25 -22.34 -15.95 -10.38
N ARG A 26 -21.92 -15.06 -9.47
CA ARG A 26 -22.06 -13.60 -9.64
C ARG A 26 -21.08 -13.02 -10.66
N GLU A 27 -20.13 -13.82 -11.11
CA GLU A 27 -19.03 -13.40 -11.96
C GLU A 27 -18.67 -14.52 -12.94
N THR A 28 -18.30 -14.13 -14.17
CA THR A 28 -17.78 -15.03 -15.20
C THR A 28 -16.28 -14.84 -15.31
N GLU A 29 -15.53 -15.94 -15.32
CA GLU A 29 -14.06 -15.91 -15.41
C GLU A 29 -13.60 -16.40 -16.78
N TYR A 30 -12.71 -15.62 -17.40
CA TYR A 30 -12.03 -15.92 -18.65
C TYR A 30 -10.54 -16.05 -18.42
N SER A 31 -9.88 -16.94 -19.19
CA SER A 31 -8.45 -17.24 -19.08
C SER A 31 -7.69 -16.72 -20.28
N ASP A 32 -6.56 -16.03 -20.06
CA ASP A 32 -5.66 -15.65 -21.16
C ASP A 32 -4.80 -16.83 -21.58
N GLU A 33 -4.87 -17.22 -22.87
CA GLU A 33 -4.01 -18.27 -23.43
C GLU A 33 -2.54 -17.85 -23.52
N ALA A 34 -2.28 -16.56 -23.76
CA ALA A 34 -0.92 -16.03 -23.92
C ALA A 34 -0.21 -15.79 -22.58
N CYS A 35 -0.94 -15.78 -21.45
CA CYS A 35 -0.37 -15.50 -20.14
C CYS A 35 -1.00 -16.40 -19.07
N THR A 36 -0.34 -17.51 -18.80
CA THR A 36 -0.81 -18.49 -17.79
C THR A 36 -1.01 -17.82 -16.43
N GLY A 37 -2.20 -18.01 -15.85
CA GLY A 37 -2.60 -17.45 -14.57
C GLY A 37 -3.31 -16.10 -14.68
N LEU A 38 -3.19 -15.37 -15.79
CA LEU A 38 -3.97 -14.17 -16.03
C LEU A 38 -5.44 -14.52 -16.29
N ARG A 39 -6.32 -13.89 -15.53
CA ARG A 39 -7.78 -14.05 -15.62
C ARG A 39 -8.43 -12.70 -15.82
N LEU A 40 -9.53 -12.70 -16.54
CA LEU A 40 -10.47 -11.59 -16.62
C LEU A 40 -11.77 -12.00 -15.95
N ILE A 41 -12.22 -11.21 -15.01
CA ILE A 41 -13.48 -11.40 -14.30
C ILE A 41 -14.48 -10.36 -14.82
N VAL A 42 -15.66 -10.82 -15.22
CA VAL A 42 -16.78 -9.96 -15.62
C VAL A 42 -17.90 -10.16 -14.61
N ASN A 43 -18.41 -9.08 -14.01
CA ASN A 43 -19.51 -9.15 -13.07
C ASN A 43 -20.88 -8.93 -13.77
N ARG A 44 -21.97 -8.96 -12.99
CA ARG A 44 -23.36 -8.75 -13.50
C ARG A 44 -23.59 -7.35 -14.06
N GLN A 45 -22.84 -6.33 -13.61
CA GLN A 45 -22.90 -4.97 -14.14
C GLN A 45 -22.00 -4.77 -15.36
N GLY A 46 -21.37 -5.81 -15.89
CA GLY A 46 -20.45 -5.75 -17.02
C GLY A 46 -19.07 -5.15 -16.69
N ARG A 47 -18.77 -4.87 -15.42
CA ARG A 47 -17.43 -4.42 -15.02
C ARG A 47 -16.44 -5.53 -15.20
N LYS A 48 -15.29 -5.21 -15.76
CA LYS A 48 -14.22 -6.14 -16.14
C LYS A 48 -12.97 -5.85 -15.35
N ARG A 49 -12.39 -6.87 -14.71
CA ARG A 49 -11.17 -6.71 -13.93
C ARG A 49 -10.20 -7.85 -14.17
N PHE A 50 -8.91 -7.54 -14.15
CA PHE A 50 -7.83 -8.53 -14.24
C PHE A 50 -7.51 -9.11 -12.87
N LEU A 51 -7.28 -10.41 -12.85
CA LEU A 51 -6.91 -11.20 -11.68
C LEU A 51 -5.74 -12.12 -12.06
N PHE A 52 -4.77 -12.32 -11.18
CA PHE A 52 -3.77 -13.35 -11.29
C PHE A 52 -4.08 -14.49 -10.34
N ARG A 53 -4.26 -15.71 -10.87
CA ARG A 53 -4.39 -16.95 -10.09
C ARG A 53 -3.08 -17.71 -10.10
N TYR A 54 -2.65 -18.16 -8.93
CA TYR A 54 -1.40 -18.89 -8.73
C TYR A 54 -1.52 -19.88 -7.58
N THR A 55 -0.52 -20.74 -7.44
CA THR A 55 -0.37 -21.65 -6.29
C THR A 55 0.88 -21.24 -5.54
N PHE A 56 0.79 -21.12 -4.22
CA PHE A 56 1.91 -20.82 -3.34
C PHE A 56 1.85 -21.78 -2.14
N LEU A 57 2.95 -22.49 -1.88
CA LEU A 57 3.05 -23.52 -0.84
C LEU A 57 1.86 -24.51 -0.86
N GLY A 58 1.50 -25.01 -2.05
CA GLY A 58 0.38 -25.96 -2.25
C GLY A 58 -1.02 -25.36 -2.16
N ARG A 59 -1.17 -24.06 -1.85
CA ARG A 59 -2.47 -23.38 -1.71
C ARG A 59 -2.77 -22.52 -2.92
N LYS A 60 -3.99 -22.64 -3.46
CA LYS A 60 -4.50 -21.78 -4.52
C LYS A 60 -4.76 -20.38 -3.96
N ARG A 61 -4.18 -19.35 -4.60
CA ARG A 61 -4.32 -17.94 -4.26
C ARG A 61 -4.69 -17.11 -5.47
N SER A 62 -5.16 -15.91 -5.23
CA SER A 62 -5.42 -14.93 -6.28
C SER A 62 -5.11 -13.52 -5.81
N ILE A 63 -4.65 -12.68 -6.75
CA ILE A 63 -4.37 -11.27 -6.52
C ILE A 63 -5.01 -10.45 -7.62
N GLN A 64 -5.80 -9.44 -7.25
CA GLN A 64 -6.39 -8.51 -8.21
C GLN A 64 -5.31 -7.58 -8.76
N ILE A 65 -5.27 -7.43 -10.09
CA ILE A 65 -4.34 -6.53 -10.79
C ILE A 65 -4.97 -5.15 -10.93
N GLY A 66 -6.20 -5.08 -11.44
CA GLY A 66 -6.96 -3.85 -11.60
C GLY A 66 -8.09 -3.97 -12.62
N GLU A 67 -8.80 -2.86 -12.87
CA GLU A 67 -9.90 -2.82 -13.82
C GLU A 67 -9.39 -2.71 -15.26
N PHE A 68 -10.07 -3.41 -16.18
CA PHE A 68 -9.84 -3.26 -17.62
C PHE A 68 -10.34 -1.88 -18.07
N GLY A 69 -9.54 -1.21 -18.87
CA GLY A 69 -9.72 0.17 -19.27
C GLY A 69 -8.58 1.03 -18.73
N PRO A 70 -8.55 1.34 -17.42
CA PRO A 70 -7.37 1.95 -16.80
C PRO A 70 -6.10 1.10 -16.91
N ILE A 71 -6.24 -0.23 -16.83
CA ILE A 71 -5.13 -1.17 -17.08
C ILE A 71 -5.40 -1.88 -18.40
N ASP A 72 -4.46 -1.79 -19.32
CA ASP A 72 -4.49 -2.52 -20.57
C ASP A 72 -3.98 -3.96 -20.41
N ILE A 73 -4.15 -4.78 -21.48
CA ILE A 73 -3.76 -6.19 -21.48
C ILE A 73 -2.25 -6.36 -21.33
N SER A 74 -1.47 -5.46 -21.95
CA SER A 74 0.00 -5.49 -21.91
C SER A 74 0.49 -5.25 -20.50
N SER A 75 -0.01 -4.21 -19.85
CA SER A 75 0.29 -3.88 -18.44
C SER A 75 -0.14 -5.00 -17.48
N ALA A 76 -1.30 -5.63 -17.73
CA ALA A 76 -1.75 -6.76 -16.94
C ALA A 76 -0.80 -7.96 -17.07
N ARG A 77 -0.31 -8.27 -18.29
CA ARG A 77 0.68 -9.33 -18.52
C ARG A 77 2.03 -9.03 -17.88
N MET A 78 2.51 -7.78 -17.98
CA MET A 78 3.74 -7.35 -17.28
C MET A 78 3.62 -7.54 -15.77
N LYS A 79 2.47 -7.19 -15.19
CA LYS A 79 2.23 -7.37 -13.75
C LYS A 79 2.23 -8.85 -13.34
N VAL A 80 1.67 -9.71 -14.18
CA VAL A 80 1.76 -11.18 -13.96
C VAL A 80 3.20 -11.68 -14.03
N ALA A 81 4.02 -11.17 -14.96
CA ALA A 81 5.43 -11.53 -15.04
C ALA A 81 6.20 -11.11 -13.77
N GLU A 82 5.94 -9.90 -13.24
CA GLU A 82 6.49 -9.44 -11.98
C GLU A 82 6.09 -10.34 -10.80
N TYR A 83 4.81 -10.71 -10.70
CA TYR A 83 4.33 -11.63 -9.65
C TYR A 83 4.93 -13.03 -9.77
N LYS A 84 5.13 -13.53 -11.00
CA LYS A 84 5.82 -14.82 -11.23
C LYS A 84 7.28 -14.78 -10.78
N ARG A 85 7.96 -13.63 -10.95
CA ARG A 85 9.32 -13.46 -10.45
C ARG A 85 9.36 -13.54 -8.92
N LEU A 86 8.45 -12.86 -8.22
CA LEU A 86 8.34 -12.95 -6.77
C LEU A 86 8.09 -14.39 -6.30
N LEU A 87 7.21 -15.12 -6.99
CA LEU A 87 6.96 -16.53 -6.68
C LEU A 87 8.20 -17.42 -6.88
N ALA A 88 9.04 -17.10 -7.86
CA ALA A 88 10.31 -17.82 -8.08
C ALA A 88 11.37 -17.50 -7.00
N GLU A 89 11.21 -16.38 -6.28
CA GLU A 89 12.00 -15.97 -5.12
C GLU A 89 11.36 -16.43 -3.78
N ASP A 90 10.37 -17.35 -3.84
CA ASP A 90 9.59 -17.84 -2.69
C ASP A 90 8.84 -16.74 -1.92
N ILE A 91 8.52 -15.62 -2.59
CA ILE A 91 7.76 -14.49 -2.04
C ILE A 91 6.31 -14.56 -2.54
N ASP A 92 5.34 -14.54 -1.60
CA ASP A 92 3.93 -14.44 -1.97
C ASP A 92 3.55 -13.01 -2.37
N PRO A 93 3.18 -12.74 -3.64
CA PRO A 93 2.86 -11.39 -4.10
C PRO A 93 1.66 -10.77 -3.37
N LYS A 94 0.70 -11.61 -2.95
CA LYS A 94 -0.46 -11.12 -2.20
C LYS A 94 -0.07 -10.70 -0.78
N GLN A 95 0.70 -11.51 -0.10
CA GLN A 95 1.17 -11.20 1.25
C GLN A 95 2.04 -9.94 1.24
N GLN A 96 3.01 -9.84 0.32
CA GLN A 96 3.86 -8.66 0.16
C GLN A 96 3.04 -7.38 -0.06
N ARG A 97 2.01 -7.46 -0.93
CA ARG A 97 1.12 -6.31 -1.18
C ARG A 97 0.28 -5.95 0.04
N ASP A 98 -0.25 -6.95 0.75
CA ASP A 98 -1.11 -6.73 1.90
C ASP A 98 -0.29 -6.18 3.09
N GLU A 99 0.94 -6.64 3.28
CA GLU A 99 1.92 -6.05 4.21
C GLU A 99 2.26 -4.60 3.84
N ALA A 100 2.52 -4.31 2.56
CA ALA A 100 2.74 -2.94 2.09
C ALA A 100 1.52 -2.01 2.27
N ARG A 101 0.29 -2.57 2.28
CA ARG A 101 -0.95 -1.83 2.57
C ARG A 101 -1.23 -1.68 4.05
N ALA A 102 -0.79 -2.62 4.85
CA ALA A 102 -0.92 -2.60 6.31
C ALA A 102 0.03 -1.57 6.97
N VAL A 103 0.91 -0.93 6.20
CA VAL A 103 1.75 0.15 6.72
C VAL A 103 0.86 1.33 7.08
N VAL A 104 0.72 1.52 8.37
CA VAL A 104 -0.04 2.58 9.01
C VAL A 104 0.46 3.94 8.52
N ASN A 105 -0.43 4.89 8.25
CA ASN A 105 -0.02 6.26 7.93
C ASN A 105 0.52 6.96 9.19
N PHE A 106 1.18 8.10 9.00
CA PHE A 106 1.84 8.82 10.09
C PHE A 106 0.86 9.25 11.19
N GLN A 107 -0.35 9.68 10.83
CA GLN A 107 -1.36 10.10 11.78
C GLN A 107 -1.94 8.89 12.55
N GLU A 108 -2.30 7.82 11.85
CA GLU A 108 -2.80 6.59 12.50
C GLU A 108 -1.76 6.03 13.49
N PHE A 109 -0.48 5.98 13.09
CA PHE A 109 0.59 5.58 14.00
C PHE A 109 0.67 6.50 15.21
N GLY A 110 0.60 7.81 14.99
CA GLY A 110 0.63 8.80 16.06
C GLY A 110 -0.52 8.66 17.05
N GLU A 111 -1.75 8.54 16.54
CA GLU A 111 -2.96 8.49 17.37
C GLU A 111 -3.18 7.15 18.07
N LEU A 112 -3.01 6.03 17.34
CA LEU A 112 -3.37 4.70 17.82
C LEU A 112 -2.23 4.01 18.59
N HIS A 113 -0.96 4.37 18.31
CA HIS A 113 0.18 3.67 18.89
C HIS A 113 1.09 4.59 19.72
N TYR A 114 1.55 5.70 19.13
CA TYR A 114 2.49 6.58 19.82
C TYR A 114 1.84 7.32 21.01
N MET A 115 0.68 7.94 20.83
CA MET A 115 0.05 8.76 21.88
C MET A 115 -0.39 7.94 23.09
N PRO A 116 -0.99 6.74 22.98
CA PRO A 116 -1.24 5.88 24.13
C PRO A 116 0.04 5.55 24.91
N TYR A 117 1.11 5.19 24.20
CA TYR A 117 2.43 4.97 24.82
C TYR A 117 2.98 6.24 25.50
N ALA A 118 2.92 7.40 24.84
CA ALA A 118 3.42 8.65 25.38
C ALA A 118 2.66 9.10 26.63
N LYS A 119 1.34 8.88 26.70
CA LYS A 119 0.52 9.18 27.89
C LYS A 119 0.96 8.42 29.13
N VAL A 120 1.39 7.18 28.97
CA VAL A 120 1.88 6.34 30.08
C VAL A 120 3.32 6.67 30.46
N ASN A 121 4.19 6.93 29.46
CA ASN A 121 5.64 6.97 29.66
C ASN A 121 6.25 8.37 29.70
N LYS A 122 5.47 9.44 29.43
CA LYS A 122 5.98 10.82 29.34
C LYS A 122 5.10 11.80 30.10
N ARG A 123 5.69 12.56 31.02
CA ARG A 123 4.98 13.70 31.67
C ARG A 123 4.58 14.80 30.68
N SER A 124 5.39 15.00 29.62
CA SER A 124 5.20 16.04 28.62
C SER A 124 4.40 15.60 27.38
N PHE A 125 3.61 14.52 27.46
CA PHE A 125 2.85 13.99 26.31
C PHE A 125 1.91 15.03 25.67
N LYS A 126 1.38 15.99 26.45
CA LYS A 126 0.54 17.08 25.93
C LYS A 126 1.28 17.98 24.93
N ASN A 127 2.60 18.19 25.14
CA ASN A 127 3.42 18.94 24.18
C ASN A 127 3.60 18.15 22.89
N ASP A 128 3.82 16.83 22.97
CA ASP A 128 3.90 15.96 21.80
C ASP A 128 2.60 16.01 21.00
N GLN A 129 1.46 15.89 21.69
CA GLN A 129 0.13 15.98 21.06
C GLN A 129 -0.08 17.33 20.35
N CYS A 130 0.32 18.42 20.97
CA CYS A 130 0.25 19.76 20.38
C CYS A 130 1.12 19.84 19.09
N ILE A 131 2.36 19.36 19.14
CA ILE A 131 3.28 19.35 17.99
C ILE A 131 2.69 18.49 16.85
N LEU A 132 2.16 17.31 17.17
CA LEU A 132 1.54 16.42 16.20
C LEU A 132 0.37 17.09 15.51
N ASN A 133 -0.59 17.63 16.27
CA ASN A 133 -1.82 18.19 15.72
C ASN A 133 -1.59 19.50 14.92
N LEU A 134 -0.71 20.37 15.40
CA LEU A 134 -0.51 21.69 14.78
C LEU A 134 0.50 21.67 13.64
N HIS A 135 1.50 20.81 13.68
CA HIS A 135 2.63 20.89 12.75
C HIS A 135 2.84 19.65 11.89
N LEU A 136 2.69 18.44 12.46
CA LEU A 136 3.08 17.21 11.77
C LEU A 136 1.93 16.57 11.01
N TYR A 137 0.76 16.40 11.63
CA TYR A 137 -0.40 15.78 10.97
C TYR A 137 -0.91 16.56 9.76
N PRO A 138 -0.98 17.92 9.76
CA PRO A 138 -1.39 18.66 8.57
C PRO A 138 -0.48 18.46 7.36
N ARG A 139 0.78 18.07 7.59
CA ARG A 139 1.77 17.86 6.51
C ARG A 139 1.96 16.41 6.12
N TRP A 140 1.99 15.52 7.11
CA TRP A 140 2.40 14.14 6.93
C TRP A 140 1.33 13.12 7.29
N GLY A 141 0.21 13.55 7.85
CA GLY A 141 -0.80 12.64 8.41
C GLY A 141 -1.22 11.53 7.46
N GLY A 142 -1.50 11.87 6.20
CA GLY A 142 -1.89 10.89 5.18
C GLY A 142 -0.75 10.12 4.53
N LYS A 143 0.52 10.50 4.77
CA LYS A 143 1.68 9.78 4.23
C LYS A 143 1.94 8.51 5.03
N ARG A 144 2.32 7.43 4.35
CA ARG A 144 2.81 6.23 5.03
C ARG A 144 4.13 6.52 5.72
N LEU A 145 4.40 5.85 6.84
CA LEU A 145 5.69 5.99 7.55
C LEU A 145 6.89 5.75 6.61
N THR A 146 6.77 4.79 5.71
CA THR A 146 7.83 4.41 4.76
C THR A 146 8.03 5.39 3.60
N GLU A 147 7.09 6.31 3.37
CA GLU A 147 7.18 7.35 2.32
C GLU A 147 7.89 8.60 2.80
N LEU A 148 8.06 8.76 4.13
CA LEU A 148 8.74 9.92 4.69
C LEU A 148 10.25 9.77 4.58
N THR A 149 10.87 10.73 3.92
CA THR A 149 12.31 10.75 3.64
C THR A 149 13.04 11.74 4.56
N LYS A 150 14.37 11.60 4.64
CA LYS A 150 15.24 12.58 5.33
C LYS A 150 15.04 13.99 4.78
N LEU A 151 14.83 14.13 3.47
CA LEU A 151 14.57 15.41 2.82
C LEU A 151 13.23 16.01 3.27
N ASP A 152 12.18 15.20 3.48
CA ASP A 152 10.90 15.70 4.01
C ASP A 152 11.07 16.27 5.42
N VAL A 153 11.85 15.57 6.27
CA VAL A 153 12.15 16.03 7.63
C VAL A 153 12.95 17.33 7.59
N GLN A 154 13.99 17.40 6.77
CA GLN A 154 14.82 18.62 6.64
C GLN A 154 13.98 19.82 6.17
N LYS A 155 13.19 19.66 5.10
CA LYS A 155 12.29 20.73 4.59
C LYS A 155 11.29 21.20 5.64
N PHE A 156 10.80 20.28 6.46
CA PHE A 156 9.91 20.63 7.56
C PHE A 156 10.63 21.49 8.61
N LEU A 157 11.83 21.08 9.04
CA LEU A 157 12.62 21.81 10.04
C LEU A 157 13.00 23.20 9.53
N ASP A 158 13.45 23.31 8.28
CA ASP A 158 13.78 24.60 7.63
C ASP A 158 12.57 25.54 7.57
N HIS A 159 11.38 24.98 7.35
CA HIS A 159 10.16 25.76 7.34
C HIS A 159 9.79 26.30 8.74
N VAL A 160 9.79 25.43 9.75
CA VAL A 160 9.41 25.84 11.12
C VAL A 160 10.47 26.71 11.79
N ALA A 161 11.74 26.58 11.41
CA ALA A 161 12.83 27.42 11.90
C ALA A 161 12.67 28.90 11.54
N LYS A 162 11.88 29.22 10.50
CA LYS A 162 11.59 30.60 10.12
C LYS A 162 10.72 31.36 11.14
N SER A 163 9.94 30.64 11.94
CA SER A 163 8.95 31.17 12.86
C SER A 163 9.12 30.74 14.32
N LEU A 164 9.88 29.69 14.57
CA LEU A 164 10.03 29.11 15.90
C LEU A 164 11.46 29.22 16.42
N LYS A 165 11.59 29.27 17.75
CA LYS A 165 12.89 29.26 18.43
C LYS A 165 13.61 27.90 18.20
N PRO A 166 14.96 27.88 18.13
CA PRO A 166 15.73 26.64 17.91
C PRO A 166 15.39 25.50 18.86
N GLY A 167 15.14 25.79 20.14
CA GLY A 167 14.74 24.78 21.13
C GLY A 167 13.39 24.09 20.80
N SER A 168 12.46 24.80 20.14
CA SER A 168 11.19 24.21 19.68
C SER A 168 11.39 23.32 18.46
N VAL A 169 12.24 23.75 17.53
CA VAL A 169 12.62 22.97 16.34
C VAL A 169 13.29 21.64 16.77
N ASN A 170 14.23 21.70 17.70
CA ASN A 170 14.92 20.52 18.23
C ASN A 170 13.96 19.54 18.93
N ARG A 171 12.95 20.06 19.63
CA ARG A 171 11.90 19.20 20.23
C ARG A 171 11.07 18.48 19.16
N MET A 172 10.75 19.15 18.07
CA MET A 172 10.03 18.54 16.94
C MET A 172 10.88 17.44 16.28
N LEU A 173 12.15 17.72 16.02
CA LEU A 173 13.09 16.72 15.50
C LEU A 173 13.18 15.50 16.44
N SER A 174 13.37 15.74 17.74
CA SER A 174 13.43 14.66 18.74
C SER A 174 12.15 13.83 18.80
N LEU A 175 10.99 14.47 18.65
CA LEU A 175 9.70 13.77 18.58
C LEU A 175 9.62 12.87 17.35
N VAL A 176 9.91 13.41 16.17
CA VAL A 176 9.91 12.66 14.91
C VAL A 176 10.89 11.50 14.99
N HIS A 177 12.12 11.73 15.44
CA HIS A 177 13.14 10.69 15.61
C HIS A 177 12.64 9.54 16.51
N ARG A 178 12.03 9.90 17.65
CA ARG A 178 11.49 8.92 18.61
C ARG A 178 10.33 8.12 18.03
N MET A 179 9.41 8.78 17.31
CA MET A 179 8.28 8.11 16.66
C MET A 179 8.75 7.07 15.65
N PHE A 180 9.70 7.41 14.78
CA PHE A 180 10.24 6.46 13.81
C PHE A 180 11.06 5.35 14.45
N LYS A 181 11.78 5.63 15.55
CA LYS A 181 12.47 4.60 16.32
C LYS A 181 11.48 3.58 16.88
N LEU A 182 10.41 4.04 17.54
CA LEU A 182 9.37 3.18 18.08
C LEU A 182 8.59 2.45 16.98
N ALA A 183 8.32 3.10 15.85
CA ALA A 183 7.69 2.45 14.70
C ALA A 183 8.51 1.25 14.19
N ALA A 184 9.83 1.39 14.14
CA ALA A 184 10.72 0.29 13.76
C ALA A 184 10.77 -0.81 14.83
N GLU A 185 10.90 -0.45 16.09
CA GLU A 185 10.90 -1.40 17.22
C GLU A 185 9.61 -2.21 17.33
N TRP A 186 8.46 -1.60 16.98
CA TRP A 186 7.14 -2.24 17.04
C TRP A 186 6.72 -2.91 15.72
N GLY A 187 7.60 -2.93 14.70
CA GLY A 187 7.35 -3.62 13.44
C GLY A 187 6.42 -2.89 12.46
N PHE A 188 6.20 -1.57 12.63
CA PHE A 188 5.41 -0.74 11.71
C PHE A 188 6.20 -0.27 10.47
N THR A 189 7.49 -0.59 10.42
CA THR A 189 8.34 -0.32 9.25
C THR A 189 9.06 -1.61 8.83
N PRO A 190 9.41 -1.75 7.54
CA PRO A 190 10.15 -2.91 7.05
C PRO A 190 11.49 -3.09 7.76
N GLN A 191 11.99 -4.32 7.81
CA GLN A 191 13.33 -4.60 8.31
C GLN A 191 14.38 -3.83 7.48
N GLY A 192 15.33 -3.17 8.15
CA GLY A 192 16.33 -2.32 7.49
C GLY A 192 15.86 -0.90 7.15
N PHE A 193 14.64 -0.51 7.52
CA PHE A 193 14.17 0.86 7.34
C PHE A 193 15.05 1.86 8.12
N VAL A 194 15.57 2.85 7.41
CA VAL A 194 16.40 3.90 8.02
C VAL A 194 15.49 5.01 8.55
N ASN A 195 15.67 5.37 9.83
CA ASN A 195 14.90 6.46 10.44
C ASN A 195 15.19 7.79 9.70
N PRO A 196 14.19 8.43 9.09
CA PRO A 196 14.39 9.65 8.29
C PRO A 196 14.85 10.87 9.12
N ALA A 197 14.71 10.82 10.43
CA ALA A 197 15.19 11.86 11.33
C ALA A 197 16.61 11.56 11.90
N ALA A 198 17.23 10.45 11.49
CA ALA A 198 18.57 10.12 11.95
C ALA A 198 19.64 10.96 11.24
N GLY A 199 20.59 11.51 12.03
CA GLY A 199 21.71 12.28 11.51
C GLY A 199 21.33 13.66 10.91
N ILE A 200 20.25 14.25 11.42
CA ILE A 200 19.87 15.65 11.18
C ILE A 200 20.30 16.50 12.40
#